data_24babe382a029a6014e357d96d9a2c9f
#
_entry.id   24babe382a029a6014e357d96d9a2c9f
#
_cell.length_a   1.000
_cell.length_b   1.000
_cell.length_c   1.000
_cell.angle_alpha   90.00
_cell.angle_beta   90.00
_cell.angle_gamma   90.00
#
_symmetry.space_group_name_H-M   'P 1'
#
loop_
_entity.id
_entity.type
_entity.pdbx_description
1 polymer ?
#
loop_
_entity_poly.entity_id
_entity_poly.type
_entity_poly.pdbx_seq_one_letter_code
_entity_poly.pdbx_strand_id
1 'polypeptide(L)'
;MQENRSFDHYFGTMRGVRGFGDPHPVTLTSGQSVFHQPNGDGEVLPFHPDISNLGLAFLQDLDHGWDNGHRVLNGGLCDRWVPNKTAPTMAYLTRQDIRSTTRWPTRSPCATPTIAR
;
A
#
# COMPACT_ATOMS: atom_id res chain seq x y z
N MET A 1 -12.90 -6.47 -13.22
CA MET A 1 -12.63 -5.60 -12.05
C MET A 1 -11.45 -6.23 -11.33
N GLN A 2 -10.39 -5.50 -11.09
CA GLN A 2 -9.26 -6.03 -10.33
C GLN A 2 -9.59 -5.91 -8.85
N GLU A 3 -9.69 -7.02 -8.18
CA GLU A 3 -10.03 -7.13 -6.77
C GLU A 3 -8.77 -7.37 -5.93
N ASN A 4 -8.90 -7.21 -4.63
CA ASN A 4 -7.88 -7.57 -3.64
C ASN A 4 -6.57 -6.78 -3.75
N ARG A 5 -6.65 -5.47 -4.08
CA ARG A 5 -5.50 -4.55 -4.10
C ARG A 5 -5.77 -3.33 -3.23
N SER A 6 -4.75 -2.90 -2.50
CA SER A 6 -4.84 -1.71 -1.66
C SER A 6 -4.97 -0.44 -2.51
N PHE A 7 -5.50 0.61 -1.92
CA PHE A 7 -5.54 1.93 -2.52
C PHE A 7 -4.14 2.40 -2.93
N ASP A 8 -3.17 2.25 -2.05
CA ASP A 8 -1.80 2.72 -2.27
C ASP A 8 -1.07 1.96 -3.38
N HIS A 9 -1.46 0.70 -3.65
CA HIS A 9 -0.91 -0.05 -4.77
C HIS A 9 -1.13 0.66 -6.12
N TYR A 10 -2.29 1.31 -6.29
CA TYR A 10 -2.63 2.01 -7.53
C TYR A 10 -2.47 3.53 -7.44
N PHE A 11 -2.71 4.10 -6.28
CA PHE A 11 -2.85 5.54 -6.12
C PHE A 11 -1.86 6.16 -5.15
N GLY A 12 -1.05 5.36 -4.47
CA GLY A 12 -0.12 5.83 -3.42
C GLY A 12 0.88 6.88 -3.89
N THR A 13 1.24 6.89 -5.19
CA THR A 13 2.15 7.88 -5.79
C THR A 13 1.45 9.09 -6.38
N MET A 14 0.11 9.14 -6.36
CA MET A 14 -0.64 10.24 -6.99
C MET A 14 -0.57 11.52 -6.16
N ARG A 15 -0.44 12.65 -6.85
CA ARG A 15 -0.51 13.96 -6.21
C ARG A 15 -1.95 14.25 -5.74
N GLY A 16 -2.07 14.84 -4.55
CA GLY A 16 -3.36 15.24 -3.99
C GLY A 16 -4.12 14.13 -3.28
N VAL A 17 -3.52 12.95 -3.11
CA VAL A 17 -4.06 11.87 -2.29
C VAL A 17 -3.20 11.66 -1.04
N ARG A 18 -3.79 11.09 0.00
CA ARG A 18 -3.05 10.66 1.20
C ARG A 18 -2.42 9.29 0.92
N GLY A 19 -1.31 9.29 0.19
CA GLY A 19 -0.49 8.13 -0.13
C GLY A 19 0.94 8.32 0.37
N PHE A 20 1.92 7.85 -0.37
CA PHE A 20 3.33 7.90 0.05
C PHE A 20 3.89 9.33 0.21
N GLY A 21 3.26 10.33 -0.38
CA GLY A 21 3.60 11.75 -0.22
C GLY A 21 2.80 12.46 0.88
N ASP A 22 2.08 11.74 1.75
CA ASP A 22 1.34 12.35 2.86
C ASP A 22 2.35 13.00 3.83
N PRO A 23 2.24 14.32 4.10
CA PRO A 23 3.11 15.00 5.05
C PRO A 23 2.88 14.56 6.50
N HIS A 24 1.78 13.85 6.77
CA HIS A 24 1.39 13.40 8.11
C HIS A 24 1.04 11.91 8.12
N PRO A 25 1.96 11.02 7.73
CA PRO A 25 1.72 9.58 7.79
C PRO A 25 1.59 9.11 9.24
N VAL A 26 0.95 7.97 9.41
CA VAL A 26 0.92 7.31 10.73
C VAL A 26 2.36 7.00 11.15
N THR A 27 2.69 7.32 12.41
CA THR A 27 4.00 7.06 12.98
C THR A 27 3.98 5.73 13.74
N LEU A 28 4.93 4.87 13.44
CA LEU A 28 5.14 3.61 14.14
C LEU A 28 5.76 3.84 15.51
N THR A 29 5.75 2.82 16.36
CA THR A 29 6.41 2.85 17.68
C THR A 29 7.92 3.07 17.59
N SER A 30 8.52 2.75 16.45
CA SER A 30 9.93 3.05 16.15
C SER A 30 10.22 4.54 15.92
N GLY A 31 9.19 5.39 15.79
CA GLY A 31 9.32 6.79 15.43
C GLY A 31 9.36 7.03 13.92
N GLN A 32 9.36 5.99 13.11
CA GLN A 32 9.33 6.08 11.66
C GLN A 32 7.89 6.10 11.12
N SER A 33 7.72 6.48 9.86
CA SER A 33 6.40 6.43 9.22
C SER A 33 5.95 4.98 8.98
N VAL A 34 4.63 4.77 8.86
CA VAL A 34 4.03 3.48 8.55
C VAL A 34 4.56 2.85 7.24
N PHE A 35 5.19 3.64 6.39
CA PHE A 35 5.81 3.15 5.16
C PHE A 35 7.14 2.40 5.40
N HIS A 36 7.72 2.47 6.59
CA HIS A 36 8.89 1.70 7.02
C HIS A 36 8.43 0.42 7.71
N GLN A 37 8.07 -0.58 6.91
CA GLN A 37 7.53 -1.81 7.47
C GLN A 37 8.62 -2.74 7.97
N PRO A 38 8.56 -3.18 9.24
CA PRO A 38 9.54 -4.10 9.80
C PRO A 38 9.62 -5.43 9.03
N ASN A 39 10.84 -5.93 8.85
CA ASN A 39 11.11 -7.23 8.21
C ASN A 39 12.34 -7.89 8.85
N GLY A 40 12.14 -8.64 9.92
CA GLY A 40 13.24 -9.18 10.71
C GLY A 40 14.11 -8.08 11.32
N ASP A 41 15.39 -8.08 11.03
CA ASP A 41 16.37 -7.07 11.51
C ASP A 41 16.42 -5.81 10.62
N GLY A 42 15.58 -5.75 9.58
CA GLY A 42 15.52 -4.65 8.62
C GLY A 42 14.13 -4.09 8.42
N GLU A 43 13.98 -3.34 7.35
CA GLU A 43 12.71 -2.75 6.95
C GLU A 43 12.49 -2.85 5.44
N VAL A 44 11.23 -2.83 5.03
CA VAL A 44 10.83 -2.74 3.63
C VAL A 44 10.09 -1.44 3.41
N LEU A 45 10.58 -0.64 2.48
CA LEU A 45 9.94 0.58 2.01
C LEU A 45 9.02 0.28 0.82
N PRO A 46 8.06 1.15 0.51
CA PRO A 46 7.33 1.08 -0.75
C PRO A 46 8.30 1.06 -1.93
N PHE A 47 8.09 0.13 -2.85
CA PHE A 47 8.95 -0.01 -4.02
C PHE A 47 8.15 -0.19 -5.30
N HIS A 48 8.72 0.31 -6.38
CA HIS A 48 8.18 0.08 -7.73
C HIS A 48 8.80 -1.20 -8.28
N PRO A 49 8.00 -2.24 -8.54
CA PRO A 49 8.52 -3.48 -9.12
C PRO A 49 9.00 -3.23 -10.56
N ASP A 50 10.00 -3.96 -10.99
CA ASP A 50 10.41 -3.95 -12.39
C ASP A 50 9.23 -4.42 -13.27
N ILE A 51 8.91 -3.64 -14.31
CA ILE A 51 7.82 -3.91 -15.24
C ILE A 51 7.95 -5.28 -15.89
N SER A 52 9.18 -5.75 -16.12
CA SER A 52 9.43 -7.10 -16.65
C SER A 52 8.97 -8.21 -15.70
N ASN A 53 8.86 -7.93 -14.40
CA ASN A 53 8.40 -8.82 -13.35
C ASN A 53 7.00 -8.47 -12.83
N LEU A 54 6.29 -7.55 -13.46
CA LEU A 54 4.92 -7.18 -13.07
C LEU A 54 3.98 -8.39 -12.98
N GLY A 55 4.20 -9.41 -13.80
CA GLY A 55 3.46 -10.66 -13.75
C GLY A 55 3.50 -11.32 -12.37
N LEU A 56 4.64 -11.29 -11.69
CA LEU A 56 4.78 -11.84 -10.33
C LEU A 56 4.06 -10.98 -9.28
N ALA A 57 4.14 -9.65 -9.40
CA ALA A 57 3.43 -8.74 -8.48
C ALA A 57 1.91 -8.83 -8.63
N PHE A 58 1.42 -9.13 -9.84
CA PHE A 58 -0.01 -9.32 -10.10
C PHE A 58 -0.51 -10.73 -9.76
N LEU A 59 0.35 -11.75 -9.83
CA LEU A 59 -0.03 -13.13 -9.60
C LEU A 59 -0.02 -13.52 -8.13
N GLN A 60 0.70 -12.77 -7.28
CA GLN A 60 0.71 -13.06 -5.85
C GLN A 60 -0.54 -12.50 -5.20
N ASP A 61 -1.50 -13.39 -4.94
CA ASP A 61 -2.64 -13.07 -4.10
C ASP A 61 -2.20 -13.06 -2.63
N LEU A 62 -2.37 -11.89 -2.00
CA LEU A 62 -2.08 -11.75 -0.58
C LEU A 62 -3.20 -12.37 0.23
N ASP A 63 -2.89 -12.96 1.37
CA ASP A 63 -3.90 -13.51 2.27
C ASP A 63 -4.88 -12.42 2.73
N HIS A 64 -6.17 -12.58 2.42
CA HIS A 64 -7.27 -11.69 2.78
C HIS A 64 -8.11 -12.22 3.96
N GLY A 65 -7.66 -13.28 4.62
CA GLY A 65 -8.33 -13.86 5.76
C GLY A 65 -8.48 -12.88 6.92
N TRP A 66 -9.57 -13.01 7.66
CA TRP A 66 -9.89 -12.19 8.82
C TRP A 66 -8.76 -12.16 9.85
N ASP A 67 -8.25 -13.33 10.23
CA ASP A 67 -7.19 -13.45 11.22
C ASP A 67 -5.90 -12.77 10.77
N ASN A 68 -5.54 -12.91 9.50
CA ASN A 68 -4.37 -12.26 8.93
C ASN A 68 -4.54 -10.74 8.93
N GLY A 69 -5.73 -10.24 8.57
CA GLY A 69 -6.05 -8.81 8.62
C GLY A 69 -5.87 -8.22 10.02
N HIS A 70 -6.33 -8.93 11.06
CA HIS A 70 -6.17 -8.49 12.45
C HIS A 70 -4.70 -8.50 12.92
N ARG A 71 -3.93 -9.51 12.52
CA ARG A 71 -2.49 -9.57 12.81
C ARG A 71 -1.73 -8.42 12.18
N VAL A 72 -2.07 -8.07 10.95
CA VAL A 72 -1.46 -6.93 10.23
C VAL A 72 -1.76 -5.63 10.94
N LEU A 73 -3.02 -5.43 11.35
CA LEU A 73 -3.46 -4.23 12.06
C LEU A 73 -2.76 -4.06 13.40
N ASN A 74 -2.43 -5.16 14.10
CA ASN A 74 -1.71 -5.18 15.37
C ASN A 74 -2.24 -4.15 16.38
N GLY A 75 -3.54 -4.15 16.64
CA GLY A 75 -4.15 -3.21 17.58
C GLY A 75 -4.14 -1.74 17.13
N GLY A 76 -3.96 -1.49 15.83
CA GLY A 76 -3.91 -0.14 15.26
C GLY A 76 -2.50 0.39 14.99
N LEU A 77 -1.46 -0.37 15.34
CA LEU A 77 -0.06 0.01 15.08
C LEU A 77 0.31 -0.10 13.59
N CYS A 78 -0.37 -0.95 12.83
CA CYS A 78 -0.16 -1.14 11.38
C CYS A 78 1.29 -1.48 10.98
N ASP A 79 2.01 -2.17 11.85
CA ASP A 79 3.45 -2.44 11.73
C ASP A 79 3.81 -3.88 11.33
N ARG A 80 2.80 -4.69 10.93
CA ARG A 80 2.98 -6.12 10.64
C ARG A 80 2.56 -6.53 9.23
N TRP A 81 2.61 -5.60 8.29
CA TRP A 81 2.25 -5.91 6.90
C TRP A 81 3.20 -6.91 6.28
N VAL A 82 4.49 -6.61 6.29
CA VAL A 82 5.50 -7.46 5.66
C VAL A 82 5.62 -8.83 6.33
N PRO A 83 5.68 -8.94 7.68
CA PRO A 83 5.75 -10.23 8.34
C PRO A 83 4.58 -11.17 8.07
N ASN A 84 3.38 -10.62 7.83
CA ASN A 84 2.17 -11.43 7.61
C ASN A 84 1.75 -11.56 6.15
N LYS A 85 2.10 -10.59 5.30
CA LYS A 85 1.66 -10.55 3.88
C LYS A 85 2.82 -10.50 2.89
N THR A 86 4.05 -10.64 3.34
CA THR A 86 5.28 -10.60 2.54
C THR A 86 5.59 -9.24 1.91
N ALA A 87 6.81 -9.06 1.39
CA ALA A 87 7.29 -7.80 0.82
C ALA A 87 6.43 -7.22 -0.32
N PRO A 88 5.80 -8.02 -1.21
CA PRO A 88 4.91 -7.52 -2.25
C PRO A 88 3.73 -6.67 -1.77
N THR A 89 3.38 -6.72 -0.48
CA THR A 89 2.38 -5.80 0.10
C THR A 89 2.80 -4.34 -0.02
N MET A 90 4.10 -4.05 -0.13
CA MET A 90 4.67 -2.71 -0.25
C MET A 90 4.90 -2.27 -1.71
N ALA A 91 4.58 -3.12 -2.68
CA ALA A 91 4.73 -2.79 -4.09
C ALA A 91 3.65 -1.79 -4.54
N TYR A 92 4.05 -0.84 -5.37
CA TYR A 92 3.14 0.14 -5.96
C TYR A 92 3.34 0.26 -7.48
N LEU A 93 2.29 0.72 -8.14
CA LEU A 93 2.30 1.05 -9.56
C LEU A 93 2.31 2.55 -9.76
N THR A 94 2.92 2.98 -10.85
CA THR A 94 2.95 4.39 -11.24
C THR A 94 1.87 4.70 -12.29
N ARG A 95 1.67 5.98 -12.54
CA ARG A 95 0.78 6.44 -13.61
C ARG A 95 1.14 5.89 -15.00
N GLN A 96 2.41 5.56 -15.21
CA GLN A 96 2.87 5.02 -16.48
C GLN A 96 2.43 3.58 -16.68
N ASP A 97 2.33 2.82 -15.58
CA ASP A 97 1.94 1.40 -15.59
C ASP A 97 0.43 1.24 -15.83
N ILE A 98 -0.39 2.19 -15.32
CA ILE A 98 -1.85 2.08 -15.33
C ILE A 98 -2.51 3.31 -15.96
N ARG A 99 -2.25 3.55 -17.22
CA ARG A 99 -2.73 4.74 -17.94
C ARG A 99 -4.25 4.92 -17.95
N SER A 100 -5.00 3.83 -18.02
CA SER A 100 -6.48 3.87 -18.04
C SER A 100 -7.09 4.21 -16.67
N THR A 101 -6.50 3.72 -15.61
CA THR A 101 -7.03 3.84 -14.24
C THR A 101 -6.76 5.22 -13.64
N THR A 102 -5.62 5.83 -13.98
CA THR A 102 -5.21 7.13 -13.43
C THR A 102 -5.92 8.34 -14.05
N ARG A 103 -6.72 8.14 -15.09
CA ARG A 103 -7.52 9.22 -15.69
C ARG A 103 -8.78 9.53 -14.88
N TRP A 104 -9.23 8.63 -14.06
CA TRP A 104 -10.49 8.74 -13.32
C TRP A 104 -10.40 9.67 -12.10
N PRO A 105 -9.40 9.60 -11.22
CA PRO A 105 -9.33 10.45 -10.03
C PRO A 105 -9.12 11.93 -10.31
N THR A 106 -8.63 12.32 -11.49
CA THR A 106 -8.40 13.73 -11.84
C THR A 106 -9.69 14.48 -12.18
N ARG A 107 -10.82 13.80 -12.33
CA ARG A 107 -12.12 14.40 -12.68
C ARG A 107 -13.18 14.27 -11.58
N SER A 108 -13.01 13.34 -10.66
CA SER A 108 -13.89 13.27 -9.49
C SER A 108 -13.21 14.01 -8.34
N PRO A 109 -13.93 14.88 -7.60
CA PRO A 109 -13.44 15.27 -6.30
C PRO A 109 -13.23 13.96 -5.55
N CYS A 110 -11.97 13.58 -5.37
CA CYS A 110 -11.65 12.41 -4.58
C CYS A 110 -12.41 12.54 -3.28
N ALA A 111 -13.31 11.59 -3.05
CA ALA A 111 -13.95 11.48 -1.77
C ALA A 111 -12.87 11.64 -0.72
N THR A 112 -13.05 12.58 0.16
CA THR A 112 -12.26 12.72 1.38
C THR A 112 -12.01 11.31 1.90
N PRO A 113 -10.77 10.90 2.15
CA PRO A 113 -10.52 9.56 2.65
C PRO A 113 -11.33 9.39 3.92
N THR A 114 -12.37 8.58 3.82
CA THR A 114 -13.09 8.14 5.00
C THR A 114 -12.12 7.23 5.73
N ILE A 115 -11.44 7.80 6.71
CA ILE A 115 -10.71 7.00 7.67
C ILE A 115 -11.79 6.15 8.32
N ALA A 116 -11.80 4.87 8.01
CA ALA A 116 -12.53 3.91 8.83
C ALA A 116 -11.92 4.00 10.23
N ARG A 117 -12.64 4.65 11.14
CA ARG A 117 -12.35 4.62 12.56
C ARG A 117 -12.65 3.23 13.10
#